data_ffe39a5896d051b2b7bd1e6cd775ad08
#
_entry.id   ffe39a5896d051b2b7bd1e6cd775ad08
#
_cell.length_a   1.000
_cell.length_b   1.000
_cell.length_c   1.000
_cell.angle_alpha   90.00
_cell.angle_beta   90.00
_cell.angle_gamma   90.00
#
_symmetry.space_group_name_H-M   'P 1'
#
loop_
_entity.id
_entity.type
_entity.pdbx_description
1 polymer ?
#
loop_
_entity_poly.entity_id
_entity_poly.type
_entity_poly.pdbx_seq_one_letter_code
_entity_poly.pdbx_strand_id
1 'polypeptide(L)'
;MLRFLRIKHLAVIDSVEVEFDAGLNVLTGETGAGKSILVEAVGLLLGGRASGDLVRTGEDAAAIEAIFESGGEELLVRREITSQGRSRAFINGALATAGALKDLSSRLIELHGQHEHQTLLDPFTHLGVIDTFGGLDKMTAPTAAAFDAMRAFHDELARVRSAAKDRDARQDLIAFQLGELDRVGLKAGEPGEDVELAALRQVLASADRVERLCIESYALLYESDDAILASLGNVWRRVAELATLDPQFKPHLDARDGIKSQLEDLAGFLRKYASGIEASPARLQQVEERLALLERLKRKYGPTLADVIERRDALRRELVDLERGDDRITELDRELGAARATFVSAAEALATERRRTAVTFGRQLEAVLAELAMERTRFEVRFEGPLPEAGWSARGIDAAEFFVSPNPGEDLRPLARIVSGGELSRIMLAIKTLTAASRHGFSDATDRPPSASAPGLIFDEVDAGIGGRVADVVGRKLRALGSAFQVLCITHLPQIAAYADTHFEIQKRVDGGRTRTSVSRLSDGARVDELARMLGGEAITDGLRRSAREMLMERSATKSPRAHAAPGESKSKGESERAKAKVARSTKDTKGAKDTEGKLGGA
;
A
#
# COMPACT_ATOMS: atom_id res chain seq x y z
N MET A 1 -21.10 16.36 -6.96
CA MET A 1 -22.15 16.86 -7.90
C MET A 1 -21.49 17.53 -9.10
N LEU A 2 -21.98 17.32 -10.33
CA LEU A 2 -21.56 18.08 -11.52
C LEU A 2 -22.24 19.46 -11.50
N ARG A 3 -21.47 20.52 -11.36
CA ARG A 3 -22.01 21.89 -11.31
C ARG A 3 -22.04 22.54 -12.68
N PHE A 4 -20.97 22.34 -13.45
CA PHE A 4 -20.79 23.01 -14.72
C PHE A 4 -20.16 22.06 -15.72
N LEU A 5 -20.63 22.09 -16.96
CA LEU A 5 -20.08 21.35 -18.09
C LEU A 5 -19.92 22.29 -19.29
N ARG A 6 -18.73 22.36 -19.83
CA ARG A 6 -18.40 23.05 -21.09
C ARG A 6 -17.87 22.06 -22.09
N ILE A 7 -18.40 22.10 -23.29
CA ILE A 7 -17.98 21.29 -24.41
C ILE A 7 -17.68 22.20 -25.59
N LYS A 8 -16.50 22.05 -26.20
CA LYS A 8 -16.10 22.77 -27.39
C LYS A 8 -15.63 21.81 -28.48
N HIS A 9 -16.08 22.02 -29.70
CA HIS A 9 -15.65 21.36 -30.92
C HIS A 9 -15.74 19.81 -30.85
N LEU A 10 -16.77 19.26 -30.20
CA LEU A 10 -17.01 17.84 -30.08
C LEU A 10 -18.16 17.41 -31.00
N ALA A 11 -17.91 16.56 -31.96
CA ALA A 11 -18.88 16.05 -32.94
C ALA A 11 -19.70 17.18 -33.60
N VAL A 12 -21.00 17.28 -33.35
CA VAL A 12 -21.86 18.37 -33.87
C VAL A 12 -21.94 19.58 -32.96
N ILE A 13 -21.30 19.53 -31.79
CA ILE A 13 -21.27 20.63 -30.83
C ILE A 13 -20.13 21.59 -31.17
N ASP A 14 -20.48 22.86 -31.40
CA ASP A 14 -19.54 23.96 -31.56
C ASP A 14 -19.05 24.46 -30.20
N SER A 15 -19.98 24.97 -29.38
CA SER A 15 -19.74 25.35 -27.99
C SER A 15 -21.03 25.23 -27.21
N VAL A 16 -21.00 24.50 -26.09
CA VAL A 16 -22.13 24.34 -25.17
C VAL A 16 -21.62 24.53 -23.75
N GLU A 17 -22.38 25.29 -22.95
CA GLU A 17 -22.15 25.46 -21.52
C GLU A 17 -23.47 25.17 -20.78
N VAL A 18 -23.38 24.35 -19.73
CA VAL A 18 -24.57 23.94 -18.94
C VAL A 18 -24.22 23.98 -17.45
N GLU A 19 -25.08 24.65 -16.69
CA GLU A 19 -25.06 24.65 -15.23
C GLU A 19 -26.15 23.71 -14.71
N PHE A 20 -25.75 22.71 -13.92
CA PHE A 20 -26.67 21.73 -13.35
C PHE A 20 -26.98 22.02 -11.89
N ASP A 21 -28.21 21.72 -11.50
CA ASP A 21 -28.66 21.82 -10.11
C ASP A 21 -28.65 20.46 -9.40
N ALA A 22 -28.83 20.48 -8.10
CA ALA A 22 -29.14 19.28 -7.33
C ALA A 22 -30.51 18.72 -7.72
N GLY A 23 -30.77 17.44 -7.44
CA GLY A 23 -32.04 16.79 -7.76
C GLY A 23 -32.07 16.22 -9.16
N LEU A 24 -33.26 16.13 -9.75
CA LEU A 24 -33.48 15.55 -11.08
C LEU A 24 -33.34 16.61 -12.18
N ASN A 25 -32.27 16.54 -12.95
CA ASN A 25 -32.04 17.32 -14.15
C ASN A 25 -32.44 16.49 -15.37
N VAL A 26 -33.36 16.99 -16.17
CA VAL A 26 -33.82 16.30 -17.37
C VAL A 26 -33.42 17.08 -18.62
N LEU A 27 -32.93 16.35 -19.61
CA LEU A 27 -32.55 16.88 -20.91
C LEU A 27 -33.50 16.30 -21.98
N THR A 28 -34.23 17.17 -22.68
CA THR A 28 -35.09 16.82 -23.80
C THR A 28 -34.58 17.42 -25.10
N GLY A 29 -35.16 17.06 -26.22
CA GLY A 29 -34.81 17.55 -27.55
C GLY A 29 -35.03 16.48 -28.60
N GLU A 30 -34.90 16.83 -29.86
CA GLU A 30 -35.09 15.90 -30.98
C GLU A 30 -34.00 14.81 -31.03
N THR A 31 -34.34 13.66 -31.65
CA THR A 31 -33.40 12.60 -31.94
C THR A 31 -32.27 13.12 -32.84
N GLY A 32 -31.02 12.87 -32.48
CA GLY A 32 -29.86 13.40 -33.22
C GLY A 32 -29.47 14.82 -32.89
N ALA A 33 -30.16 15.50 -31.92
CA ALA A 33 -29.83 16.87 -31.51
C ALA A 33 -28.55 17.01 -30.66
N GLY A 34 -27.86 15.91 -30.37
CA GLY A 34 -26.62 15.94 -29.55
C GLY A 34 -26.81 15.47 -28.11
N LYS A 35 -27.97 14.86 -27.77
CA LYS A 35 -28.22 14.34 -26.42
C LYS A 35 -27.16 13.31 -26.00
N SER A 36 -26.92 12.30 -26.81
CA SER A 36 -25.93 11.26 -26.53
C SER A 36 -24.48 11.79 -26.51
N ILE A 37 -24.22 12.90 -27.25
CA ILE A 37 -22.90 13.54 -27.24
C ILE A 37 -22.58 14.19 -25.89
N LEU A 38 -23.59 14.70 -25.17
CA LEU A 38 -23.41 15.20 -23.79
C LEU A 38 -23.00 14.08 -22.83
N VAL A 39 -23.64 12.90 -22.95
CA VAL A 39 -23.29 11.72 -22.15
C VAL A 39 -21.88 11.24 -22.52
N GLU A 40 -21.58 11.18 -23.82
CA GLU A 40 -20.24 10.82 -24.31
C GLU A 40 -19.17 11.79 -23.82
N ALA A 41 -19.45 13.09 -23.80
CA ALA A 41 -18.54 14.10 -23.27
C ALA A 41 -18.23 13.86 -21.77
N VAL A 42 -19.24 13.54 -20.96
CA VAL A 42 -19.03 13.17 -19.56
C VAL A 42 -18.24 11.84 -19.47
N GLY A 43 -18.57 10.84 -20.27
CA GLY A 43 -17.82 9.59 -20.34
C GLY A 43 -16.34 9.80 -20.67
N LEU A 44 -16.04 10.73 -21.56
CA LEU A 44 -14.67 11.10 -21.89
C LEU A 44 -13.96 11.75 -20.69
N LEU A 45 -14.61 12.62 -19.92
CA LEU A 45 -14.07 13.21 -18.69
C LEU A 45 -13.79 12.15 -17.63
N LEU A 46 -14.58 11.07 -17.60
CA LEU A 46 -14.43 9.97 -16.67
C LEU A 46 -13.37 8.92 -17.09
N GLY A 47 -12.57 9.23 -18.12
CA GLY A 47 -11.48 8.35 -18.55
C GLY A 47 -11.81 7.45 -19.76
N GLY A 48 -12.98 7.61 -20.37
CA GLY A 48 -13.39 6.90 -21.58
C GLY A 48 -12.41 7.02 -22.73
N ARG A 49 -12.47 6.10 -23.69
CA ARG A 49 -11.56 6.05 -24.84
C ARG A 49 -11.82 7.26 -25.76
N ALA A 50 -10.76 8.04 -26.04
CA ALA A 50 -10.81 9.18 -26.95
C ALA A 50 -10.37 8.77 -28.37
N SER A 51 -11.12 9.25 -29.39
CA SER A 51 -10.75 9.10 -30.80
C SER A 51 -10.72 10.47 -31.49
N GLY A 52 -9.87 10.63 -32.50
CA GLY A 52 -9.83 11.84 -33.33
C GLY A 52 -11.14 12.09 -34.09
N ASP A 53 -11.92 11.04 -34.36
CA ASP A 53 -13.22 11.13 -35.04
C ASP A 53 -14.28 11.91 -34.23
N LEU A 54 -14.05 12.06 -32.93
CA LEU A 54 -14.92 12.85 -32.04
C LEU A 54 -14.69 14.36 -32.20
N VAL A 55 -13.57 14.77 -32.80
CA VAL A 55 -13.31 16.17 -33.03
C VAL A 55 -14.18 16.68 -34.19
N ARG A 56 -14.80 17.84 -33.99
CA ARG A 56 -15.66 18.47 -35.00
C ARG A 56 -14.88 18.68 -36.31
N THR A 57 -15.50 18.33 -37.42
CA THR A 57 -14.90 18.45 -38.74
C THR A 57 -14.47 19.88 -39.02
N GLY A 58 -13.19 20.05 -39.32
CA GLY A 58 -12.57 21.36 -39.61
C GLY A 58 -11.94 22.04 -38.40
N GLU A 59 -11.98 21.38 -37.23
CA GLU A 59 -11.34 21.85 -36.00
C GLU A 59 -10.10 21.02 -35.66
N ASP A 60 -9.11 21.61 -35.02
CA ASP A 60 -7.84 20.95 -34.68
C ASP A 60 -7.99 20.10 -33.39
N ALA A 61 -8.86 20.51 -32.47
CA ALA A 61 -9.05 19.84 -31.19
C ALA A 61 -10.44 20.09 -30.60
N ALA A 62 -10.93 19.09 -29.85
CA ALA A 62 -12.08 19.21 -28.96
C ALA A 62 -11.60 19.41 -27.51
N ALA A 63 -12.34 20.19 -26.74
CA ALA A 63 -12.11 20.40 -25.32
C ALA A 63 -13.39 20.18 -24.53
N ILE A 64 -13.28 19.43 -23.43
CA ILE A 64 -14.35 19.18 -22.48
C ILE A 64 -13.86 19.58 -21.10
N GLU A 65 -14.63 20.41 -20.41
CA GLU A 65 -14.33 20.91 -19.06
C GLU A 65 -15.53 20.71 -18.16
N ALA A 66 -15.31 20.24 -16.94
CA ALA A 66 -16.36 20.13 -15.95
C ALA A 66 -15.87 20.56 -14.56
N ILE A 67 -16.77 21.19 -13.81
CA ILE A 67 -16.58 21.51 -12.40
C ILE A 67 -17.46 20.57 -11.60
N PHE A 68 -16.83 19.80 -10.74
CA PHE A 68 -17.48 18.93 -9.77
C PHE A 68 -17.34 19.52 -8.37
N GLU A 69 -18.39 19.44 -7.60
CA GLU A 69 -18.37 19.74 -6.16
C GLU A 69 -18.40 18.42 -5.38
N SER A 70 -17.39 18.19 -4.55
CA SER A 70 -17.29 16.99 -3.72
C SER A 70 -16.74 17.36 -2.34
N GLY A 71 -17.52 17.08 -1.29
CA GLY A 71 -17.10 17.38 0.09
C GLY A 71 -16.92 18.86 0.41
N GLY A 72 -17.51 19.77 -0.38
CA GLY A 72 -17.36 21.23 -0.23
C GLY A 72 -16.17 21.82 -0.98
N GLU A 73 -15.43 21.01 -1.73
CA GLU A 73 -14.33 21.43 -2.59
C GLU A 73 -14.75 21.36 -4.07
N GLU A 74 -14.28 22.31 -4.87
CA GLU A 74 -14.45 22.31 -6.31
C GLU A 74 -13.30 21.55 -7.00
N LEU A 75 -13.65 20.68 -7.90
CA LEU A 75 -12.72 19.90 -8.70
C LEU A 75 -12.92 20.22 -10.18
N LEU A 76 -11.94 20.85 -10.81
CA LEU A 76 -11.93 21.11 -12.25
C LEU A 76 -11.31 19.92 -12.98
N VAL A 77 -12.08 19.27 -13.84
CA VAL A 77 -11.60 18.21 -14.74
C VAL A 77 -11.69 18.72 -16.16
N ARG A 78 -10.59 18.62 -16.92
CA ARG A 78 -10.53 19.02 -18.32
C ARG A 78 -9.90 17.91 -19.16
N ARG A 79 -10.44 17.71 -20.36
CA ARG A 79 -9.89 16.81 -21.36
C ARG A 79 -9.81 17.47 -22.72
N GLU A 80 -8.67 17.33 -23.38
CA GLU A 80 -8.42 17.80 -24.74
C GLU A 80 -8.15 16.61 -25.66
N ILE A 81 -8.75 16.60 -26.84
CA ILE A 81 -8.61 15.56 -27.85
C ILE A 81 -8.28 16.22 -29.17
N THR A 82 -7.16 15.89 -29.78
CA THR A 82 -6.78 16.43 -31.09
C THR A 82 -7.36 15.58 -32.23
N SER A 83 -7.54 16.18 -33.41
CA SER A 83 -7.95 15.48 -34.63
C SER A 83 -7.05 14.31 -35.02
N GLN A 84 -5.80 14.29 -34.52
CA GLN A 84 -4.85 13.18 -34.67
C GLN A 84 -5.03 12.06 -33.64
N GLY A 85 -6.05 12.13 -32.76
CA GLY A 85 -6.36 11.14 -31.73
C GLY A 85 -5.51 11.23 -30.47
N ARG A 86 -4.66 12.25 -30.31
CA ARG A 86 -3.93 12.48 -29.05
C ARG A 86 -4.88 13.05 -28.01
N SER A 87 -4.83 12.52 -26.79
CA SER A 87 -5.66 12.99 -25.68
C SER A 87 -4.81 13.40 -24.49
N ARG A 88 -5.17 14.54 -23.88
CA ARG A 88 -4.57 15.06 -22.63
C ARG A 88 -5.67 15.29 -21.62
N ALA A 89 -5.39 14.95 -20.37
CA ALA A 89 -6.31 15.17 -19.26
C ALA A 89 -5.66 16.06 -18.20
N PHE A 90 -6.48 16.87 -17.53
CA PHE A 90 -6.02 17.77 -16.48
C PHE A 90 -7.00 17.69 -15.30
N ILE A 91 -6.47 17.69 -14.10
CA ILE A 91 -7.21 17.78 -12.83
C ILE A 91 -6.66 18.99 -12.09
N ASN A 92 -7.52 19.98 -11.80
CA ASN A 92 -7.15 21.27 -11.18
C ASN A 92 -5.96 21.95 -11.90
N GLY A 93 -5.94 21.86 -13.24
CA GLY A 93 -4.88 22.43 -14.07
C GLY A 93 -3.59 21.59 -14.17
N ALA A 94 -3.41 20.57 -13.37
CA ALA A 94 -2.26 19.66 -13.46
C ALA A 94 -2.54 18.53 -14.47
N LEU A 95 -1.52 18.14 -15.24
CA LEU A 95 -1.62 17.05 -16.20
C LEU A 95 -1.89 15.72 -15.47
N ALA A 96 -2.88 14.98 -15.92
CA ALA A 96 -3.31 13.70 -15.34
C ALA A 96 -3.30 12.58 -16.38
N THR A 97 -3.21 11.32 -15.92
CA THR A 97 -3.36 10.14 -16.77
C THR A 97 -4.82 9.74 -16.92
N ALA A 98 -5.15 8.98 -17.97
CA ALA A 98 -6.50 8.40 -18.13
C ALA A 98 -6.85 7.46 -16.95
N GLY A 99 -5.87 6.77 -16.37
CA GLY A 99 -6.04 5.96 -15.17
C GLY A 99 -6.47 6.79 -13.97
N ALA A 100 -5.80 7.92 -13.71
CA ALA A 100 -6.17 8.84 -12.63
C ALA A 100 -7.59 9.39 -12.79
N LEU A 101 -8.03 9.68 -14.04
CA LEU A 101 -9.42 10.06 -14.30
C LEU A 101 -10.37 8.91 -13.99
N LYS A 102 -10.04 7.67 -14.35
CA LYS A 102 -10.88 6.50 -14.11
C LYS A 102 -11.03 6.23 -12.61
N ASP A 103 -9.96 6.34 -11.83
CA ASP A 103 -9.97 6.18 -10.37
C ASP A 103 -10.84 7.26 -9.69
N LEU A 104 -10.79 8.47 -10.22
CA LEU A 104 -11.60 9.59 -9.74
C LEU A 104 -13.06 9.43 -10.13
N SER A 105 -13.37 8.88 -11.31
CA SER A 105 -14.70 8.81 -11.90
C SER A 105 -15.72 8.11 -11.01
N SER A 106 -15.33 7.01 -10.37
CA SER A 106 -16.21 6.21 -9.50
C SER A 106 -16.78 7.00 -8.31
N ARG A 107 -16.11 8.10 -7.94
CA ARG A 107 -16.52 9.00 -6.84
C ARG A 107 -17.33 10.19 -7.32
N LEU A 108 -17.26 10.53 -8.60
CA LEU A 108 -17.88 11.74 -9.16
C LEU A 108 -19.22 11.47 -9.81
N ILE A 109 -19.29 10.54 -10.75
CA ILE A 109 -20.49 10.21 -11.54
C ILE A 109 -20.50 8.74 -11.92
N GLU A 110 -21.68 8.14 -11.84
CA GLU A 110 -21.97 6.83 -12.42
C GLU A 110 -22.83 7.01 -13.68
N LEU A 111 -22.40 6.44 -14.78
CA LEU A 111 -23.06 6.53 -16.07
C LEU A 111 -23.82 5.21 -16.36
N HIS A 112 -25.11 5.31 -16.70
CA HIS A 112 -26.00 4.18 -16.98
C HIS A 112 -26.59 4.33 -18.38
N GLY A 113 -26.12 3.51 -19.36
CA GLY A 113 -26.53 3.58 -20.77
C GLY A 113 -25.63 2.70 -21.66
N GLN A 114 -25.73 2.87 -22.99
CA GLN A 114 -24.92 2.09 -23.97
C GLN A 114 -23.42 2.40 -23.94
N HIS A 115 -23.00 3.53 -23.41
CA HIS A 115 -21.61 4.00 -23.44
C HIS A 115 -20.94 3.77 -22.09
N GLU A 116 -20.11 2.79 -22.05
CA GLU A 116 -19.25 2.24 -21.01
C GLU A 116 -18.82 3.18 -19.88
N HIS A 117 -19.11 2.83 -18.69
CA HIS A 117 -18.43 2.89 -17.39
C HIS A 117 -19.41 2.46 -16.29
N GLN A 118 -19.93 1.26 -16.45
CA GLN A 118 -20.94 0.74 -15.54
C GLN A 118 -20.23 0.00 -14.40
N THR A 119 -20.03 0.69 -13.31
CA THR A 119 -19.46 0.11 -12.09
C THR A 119 -20.20 -1.18 -11.68
N LEU A 120 -21.51 -1.23 -11.92
CA LEU A 120 -22.34 -2.41 -11.60
C LEU A 120 -22.22 -3.58 -12.58
N LEU A 121 -21.50 -3.45 -13.71
CA LEU A 121 -21.15 -4.60 -14.54
C LEU A 121 -19.93 -5.36 -14.02
N ASP A 122 -19.17 -4.73 -13.11
CA ASP A 122 -18.02 -5.36 -12.46
C ASP A 122 -18.50 -6.22 -11.27
N PRO A 123 -18.35 -7.55 -11.29
CA PRO A 123 -18.75 -8.43 -10.20
C PRO A 123 -18.14 -8.05 -8.85
N PHE A 124 -16.94 -7.44 -8.84
CA PHE A 124 -16.32 -6.97 -7.61
C PHE A 124 -17.15 -5.94 -6.84
N THR A 125 -18.10 -5.28 -7.48
CA THR A 125 -18.97 -4.29 -6.82
C THR A 125 -20.25 -4.89 -6.24
N HIS A 126 -20.64 -6.09 -6.64
CA HIS A 126 -21.92 -6.68 -6.32
C HIS A 126 -22.10 -6.96 -4.83
N LEU A 127 -21.05 -7.42 -4.13
CA LEU A 127 -21.09 -7.56 -2.67
C LEU A 127 -21.38 -6.23 -1.98
N GLY A 128 -20.78 -5.13 -2.44
CA GLY A 128 -21.02 -3.80 -1.90
C GLY A 128 -22.49 -3.33 -2.05
N VAL A 129 -23.16 -3.74 -3.13
CA VAL A 129 -24.59 -3.47 -3.31
C VAL A 129 -25.43 -4.22 -2.28
N ILE A 130 -25.14 -5.51 -2.05
CA ILE A 130 -25.81 -6.33 -1.04
C ILE A 130 -25.54 -5.79 0.36
N ASP A 131 -24.30 -5.41 0.66
CA ASP A 131 -23.91 -4.83 1.96
C ASP A 131 -24.66 -3.52 2.22
N THR A 132 -24.74 -2.65 1.21
CA THR A 132 -25.48 -1.38 1.28
C THR A 132 -26.99 -1.62 1.49
N PHE A 133 -27.60 -2.53 0.71
CA PHE A 133 -29.00 -2.87 0.83
C PHE A 133 -29.33 -3.48 2.20
N GLY A 134 -28.48 -4.35 2.72
CA GLY A 134 -28.66 -5.00 4.01
C GLY A 134 -28.27 -4.16 5.22
N GLY A 135 -27.63 -2.99 5.01
CA GLY A 135 -27.11 -2.16 6.11
C GLY A 135 -26.02 -2.89 6.90
N LEU A 136 -25.17 -3.68 6.21
CA LEU A 136 -24.20 -4.59 6.84
C LEU A 136 -22.90 -3.89 7.27
N ASP A 137 -22.86 -2.56 7.33
CA ASP A 137 -21.67 -1.77 7.69
C ASP A 137 -21.09 -2.18 9.05
N LYS A 138 -21.97 -2.56 10.00
CA LYS A 138 -21.57 -3.04 11.33
C LYS A 138 -20.84 -4.38 11.31
N MET A 139 -20.91 -5.13 10.21
CA MET A 139 -20.23 -6.40 10.02
C MET A 139 -19.05 -6.28 9.06
N THR A 140 -19.16 -5.46 8.03
CA THR A 140 -18.07 -5.25 7.05
C THR A 140 -16.87 -4.56 7.66
N ALA A 141 -17.08 -3.53 8.50
CA ALA A 141 -15.98 -2.80 9.13
C ALA A 141 -15.13 -3.67 10.08
N PRO A 142 -15.72 -4.46 11.02
CA PRO A 142 -14.94 -5.40 11.83
C PRO A 142 -14.24 -6.49 11.01
N THR A 143 -14.87 -6.99 9.94
CA THR A 143 -14.26 -7.99 9.05
C THR A 143 -13.03 -7.41 8.35
N ALA A 144 -13.12 -6.18 7.85
CA ALA A 144 -11.99 -5.48 7.24
C ALA A 144 -10.85 -5.26 8.25
N ALA A 145 -11.16 -4.78 9.45
CA ALA A 145 -10.17 -4.58 10.51
C ALA A 145 -9.47 -5.90 10.92
N ALA A 146 -10.22 -7.01 11.00
CA ALA A 146 -9.66 -8.32 11.29
C ALA A 146 -8.75 -8.84 10.16
N PHE A 147 -9.10 -8.58 8.90
CA PHE A 147 -8.26 -8.90 7.75
C PHE A 147 -6.95 -8.11 7.77
N ASP A 148 -7.01 -6.81 8.01
CA ASP A 148 -5.84 -5.93 8.05
C ASP A 148 -4.89 -6.35 9.18
N ALA A 149 -5.44 -6.71 10.35
CA ALA A 149 -4.65 -7.23 11.47
C ALA A 149 -3.96 -8.57 11.11
N MET A 150 -4.69 -9.52 10.52
CA MET A 150 -4.14 -10.78 10.04
C MET A 150 -3.02 -10.57 9.03
N ARG A 151 -3.24 -9.68 8.07
CA ARG A 151 -2.25 -9.35 7.04
C ARG A 151 -1.00 -8.71 7.61
N ALA A 152 -1.14 -7.83 8.60
CA ALA A 152 0.00 -7.21 9.27
C ALA A 152 0.90 -8.25 9.94
N PHE A 153 0.32 -9.23 10.66
CA PHE A 153 1.10 -10.32 11.25
C PHE A 153 1.72 -11.23 10.20
N HIS A 154 1.00 -11.53 9.12
CA HIS A 154 1.53 -12.32 8.00
C HIS A 154 2.74 -11.64 7.36
N ASP A 155 2.65 -10.34 7.08
CA ASP A 155 3.72 -9.57 6.43
C ASP A 155 4.93 -9.40 7.37
N GLU A 156 4.69 -9.24 8.68
CA GLU A 156 5.77 -9.19 9.67
C GLU A 156 6.47 -10.55 9.80
N LEU A 157 5.71 -11.64 9.89
CA LEU A 157 6.25 -12.99 9.94
C LEU A 157 7.07 -13.32 8.69
N ALA A 158 6.60 -12.95 7.50
CA ALA A 158 7.34 -13.13 6.25
C ALA A 158 8.67 -12.38 6.25
N ARG A 159 8.71 -11.15 6.77
CA ARG A 159 9.93 -10.35 6.93
C ARG A 159 10.91 -11.01 7.91
N VAL A 160 10.42 -11.43 9.08
CA VAL A 160 11.26 -12.07 10.10
C VAL A 160 11.80 -13.41 9.60
N ARG A 161 10.98 -14.23 8.93
CA ARG A 161 11.41 -15.49 8.31
C ARG A 161 12.43 -15.30 7.17
N SER A 162 12.28 -14.24 6.37
CA SER A 162 13.28 -13.92 5.34
C SER A 162 14.63 -13.54 5.96
N ALA A 163 14.60 -12.73 7.01
CA ALA A 163 15.80 -12.38 7.77
C ALA A 163 16.40 -13.59 8.51
N ALA A 164 15.59 -14.58 8.90
CA ALA A 164 16.06 -15.81 9.55
C ALA A 164 16.84 -16.73 8.62
N LYS A 165 16.56 -16.78 7.33
CA LYS A 165 17.35 -17.59 6.35
C LYS A 165 18.81 -17.15 6.26
N ASP A 166 19.07 -15.85 6.30
CA ASP A 166 20.43 -15.31 6.35
C ASP A 166 21.05 -15.54 7.74
N ARG A 167 20.24 -15.64 8.76
CA ARG A 167 20.60 -15.89 10.15
C ARG A 167 21.10 -17.32 10.36
N ASP A 168 20.44 -18.34 9.83
CA ASP A 168 20.84 -19.76 9.97
C ASP A 168 22.25 -19.98 9.42
N ALA A 169 22.54 -19.46 8.22
CA ALA A 169 23.89 -19.51 7.64
C ALA A 169 24.92 -18.76 8.51
N ARG A 170 24.51 -17.64 9.12
CA ARG A 170 25.36 -16.86 10.03
C ARG A 170 25.59 -17.60 11.34
N GLN A 171 24.57 -18.26 11.88
CA GLN A 171 24.62 -19.06 13.10
C GLN A 171 25.57 -20.24 12.95
N ASP A 172 25.47 -20.99 11.84
CA ASP A 172 26.39 -22.10 11.50
C ASP A 172 27.84 -21.61 11.41
N LEU A 173 28.07 -20.47 10.77
CA LEU A 173 29.39 -19.87 10.67
C LEU A 173 29.95 -19.49 12.05
N ILE A 174 29.15 -18.85 12.89
CA ILE A 174 29.53 -18.47 14.24
C ILE A 174 29.82 -19.71 15.10
N ALA A 175 28.97 -20.72 15.06
CA ALA A 175 29.14 -21.96 15.79
C ALA A 175 30.46 -22.68 15.36
N PHE A 176 30.76 -22.69 14.08
CA PHE A 176 32.03 -23.21 13.57
C PHE A 176 33.23 -22.40 14.10
N GLN A 177 33.19 -21.10 14.02
CA GLN A 177 34.25 -20.19 14.51
C GLN A 177 34.46 -20.32 16.01
N LEU A 178 33.38 -20.35 16.80
CA LEU A 178 33.44 -20.57 18.24
C LEU A 178 34.02 -21.97 18.57
N GLY A 179 33.60 -23.00 17.87
CA GLY A 179 34.14 -24.36 18.04
C GLY A 179 35.64 -24.42 17.78
N GLU A 180 36.18 -23.65 16.83
CA GLU A 180 37.62 -23.56 16.57
C GLU A 180 38.34 -22.79 17.71
N LEU A 181 37.79 -21.69 18.17
CA LEU A 181 38.37 -20.86 19.24
C LEU A 181 38.30 -21.55 20.61
N ASP A 182 37.22 -22.24 20.92
CA ASP A 182 37.02 -22.94 22.20
C ASP A 182 37.89 -24.21 22.34
N ARG A 183 38.16 -24.94 21.22
CA ARG A 183 39.07 -26.09 21.20
C ARG A 183 40.50 -25.73 21.62
N VAL A 184 40.91 -24.49 21.40
CA VAL A 184 42.26 -24.03 21.75
C VAL A 184 42.38 -23.72 23.25
N GLY A 185 41.25 -23.59 23.97
CA GLY A 185 41.23 -23.36 25.42
C GLY A 185 41.89 -22.03 25.80
N LEU A 186 41.58 -20.97 25.05
CA LEU A 186 42.03 -19.61 25.38
C LEU A 186 41.46 -19.21 26.75
N LYS A 187 42.32 -18.88 27.70
CA LYS A 187 41.87 -18.44 29.01
C LYS A 187 41.36 -17.01 28.96
N ALA A 188 40.19 -16.80 29.51
CA ALA A 188 39.63 -15.44 29.64
C ALA A 188 40.51 -14.67 30.64
N GLY A 189 41.00 -13.52 30.22
CA GLY A 189 41.80 -12.64 31.07
C GLY A 189 43.32 -12.83 31.03
N GLU A 190 43.83 -13.74 30.21
CA GLU A 190 45.28 -13.91 29.98
C GLU A 190 45.67 -13.55 28.52
N PRO A 191 45.61 -12.25 28.14
CA PRO A 191 45.89 -11.82 26.76
C PRO A 191 47.41 -11.86 26.43
N GLY A 192 48.26 -12.23 27.39
CA GLY A 192 49.69 -12.26 27.26
C GLY A 192 50.33 -13.66 27.13
N GLU A 193 49.51 -14.73 27.01
CA GLU A 193 50.03 -16.13 26.89
C GLU A 193 51.06 -16.28 25.76
N ASP A 194 50.88 -15.65 24.64
CA ASP A 194 51.82 -15.72 23.50
C ASP A 194 53.13 -15.01 23.79
N VAL A 195 53.12 -13.91 24.53
CA VAL A 195 54.33 -13.17 24.97
C VAL A 195 55.12 -13.99 25.98
N GLU A 196 54.42 -14.57 26.98
CA GLU A 196 55.05 -15.44 27.99
C GLU A 196 55.68 -16.70 27.37
N LEU A 197 54.96 -17.36 26.47
CA LEU A 197 55.47 -18.52 25.75
C LEU A 197 56.63 -18.18 24.82
N ALA A 198 56.63 -16.99 24.19
CA ALA A 198 57.74 -16.54 23.35
C ALA A 198 58.99 -16.28 24.18
N ALA A 199 58.86 -15.70 25.36
CA ALA A 199 59.96 -15.53 26.30
C ALA A 199 60.49 -16.89 26.79
N LEU A 200 59.59 -17.81 27.17
CA LEU A 200 59.96 -19.17 27.59
C LEU A 200 60.68 -19.96 26.48
N ARG A 201 60.19 -19.84 25.22
CA ARG A 201 60.84 -20.46 24.04
C ARG A 201 62.30 -19.99 23.92
N GLN A 202 62.52 -18.66 24.08
CA GLN A 202 63.88 -18.13 23.94
C GLN A 202 64.83 -18.67 25.01
N VAL A 203 64.36 -18.81 26.26
CA VAL A 203 65.13 -19.40 27.36
C VAL A 203 65.43 -20.86 27.07
N LEU A 204 64.45 -21.68 26.72
CA LEU A 204 64.61 -23.11 26.45
C LEU A 204 65.49 -23.38 25.22
N ALA A 205 65.33 -22.61 24.13
CA ALA A 205 66.16 -22.72 22.94
C ALA A 205 67.61 -22.32 23.20
N SER A 206 67.82 -21.34 24.05
CA SER A 206 69.17 -20.93 24.48
C SER A 206 69.82 -22.02 25.32
N ALA A 207 69.07 -22.63 26.24
CA ALA A 207 69.56 -23.72 27.08
C ALA A 207 69.97 -24.95 26.24
N ASP A 208 69.08 -25.41 25.32
CA ASP A 208 69.36 -26.52 24.40
C ASP A 208 70.62 -26.27 23.54
N ARG A 209 70.77 -25.06 23.02
CA ARG A 209 71.93 -24.70 22.21
C ARG A 209 73.23 -24.70 23.03
N VAL A 210 73.18 -24.18 24.24
CA VAL A 210 74.37 -24.16 25.11
C VAL A 210 74.75 -25.56 25.54
N GLU A 211 73.79 -26.41 25.94
CA GLU A 211 74.00 -27.80 26.25
C GLU A 211 74.68 -28.53 25.08
N ARG A 212 74.14 -28.39 23.91
CA ARG A 212 74.69 -29.05 22.68
C ARG A 212 76.13 -28.61 22.38
N LEU A 213 76.37 -27.28 22.42
CA LEU A 213 77.73 -26.75 22.20
C LEU A 213 78.70 -27.23 23.25
N CYS A 214 78.33 -27.37 24.51
CA CYS A 214 79.15 -27.90 25.57
C CYS A 214 79.46 -29.38 25.33
N ILE A 215 78.47 -30.20 24.97
CA ILE A 215 78.62 -31.61 24.65
C ILE A 215 79.55 -31.83 23.43
N GLU A 216 79.32 -31.10 22.35
CA GLU A 216 80.14 -31.18 21.14
C GLU A 216 81.59 -30.76 21.39
N SER A 217 81.77 -29.67 22.15
CA SER A 217 83.09 -29.15 22.52
C SER A 217 83.85 -30.14 23.42
N TYR A 218 83.11 -30.71 24.41
CA TYR A 218 83.68 -31.78 25.27
C TYR A 218 84.11 -32.99 24.47
N ALA A 219 83.31 -33.50 23.54
CA ALA A 219 83.63 -34.64 22.69
C ALA A 219 84.89 -34.40 21.84
N LEU A 220 84.99 -33.20 21.23
CA LEU A 220 86.17 -32.80 20.48
C LEU A 220 87.43 -32.72 21.32
N LEU A 221 87.32 -32.26 22.59
CA LEU A 221 88.47 -32.12 23.49
C LEU A 221 88.93 -33.48 24.06
N TYR A 222 87.94 -34.31 24.48
CA TYR A 222 88.25 -35.46 25.37
C TYR A 222 87.74 -36.85 24.88
N GLU A 223 86.54 -36.93 24.29
CA GLU A 223 85.79 -38.19 24.17
C GLU A 223 85.92 -38.85 22.77
N SER A 224 86.17 -38.10 21.70
CA SER A 224 86.29 -38.61 20.37
C SER A 224 87.64 -39.39 20.13
N ASP A 225 87.60 -40.33 19.21
CA ASP A 225 88.80 -41.10 18.83
C ASP A 225 89.96 -40.19 18.38
N ASP A 226 89.64 -39.03 17.76
CA ASP A 226 90.57 -37.99 17.34
C ASP A 226 90.62 -36.81 18.32
N ALA A 227 90.34 -37.03 19.59
CA ALA A 227 90.28 -35.95 20.57
C ALA A 227 91.60 -35.18 20.63
N ILE A 228 91.42 -33.84 20.82
CA ILE A 228 92.55 -32.90 20.86
C ILE A 228 93.58 -33.33 21.92
N LEU A 229 93.14 -33.77 23.10
CA LEU A 229 94.02 -34.26 24.16
C LEU A 229 94.79 -35.53 23.77
N ALA A 230 94.15 -36.46 23.06
CA ALA A 230 94.84 -37.69 22.56
C ALA A 230 95.86 -37.34 21.47
N SER A 231 95.42 -36.47 20.51
CA SER A 231 96.30 -36.00 19.43
C SER A 231 97.49 -35.21 19.96
N LEU A 232 97.28 -34.37 20.97
CA LEU A 232 98.31 -33.58 21.63
C LEU A 232 99.31 -34.48 22.35
N GLY A 233 98.85 -35.57 22.96
CA GLY A 233 99.73 -36.62 23.51
C GLY A 233 100.72 -37.18 22.50
N ASN A 234 100.32 -37.43 21.26
CA ASN A 234 101.15 -37.86 20.17
C ASN A 234 102.20 -36.79 19.75
N VAL A 235 101.74 -35.49 19.76
CA VAL A 235 102.67 -34.39 19.47
C VAL A 235 103.73 -34.29 20.55
N TRP A 236 103.33 -34.36 21.84
CA TRP A 236 104.28 -34.29 22.95
C TRP A 236 105.27 -35.45 22.96
N ARG A 237 104.89 -36.63 22.53
CA ARG A 237 105.80 -37.75 22.39
C ARG A 237 106.91 -37.43 21.38
N ARG A 238 106.62 -36.82 20.25
CA ARG A 238 107.57 -36.38 19.23
C ARG A 238 108.44 -35.20 19.74
N VAL A 239 107.89 -34.25 20.48
CA VAL A 239 108.61 -33.12 21.09
C VAL A 239 109.57 -33.62 22.13
N ALA A 240 109.23 -34.64 22.92
CA ALA A 240 110.15 -35.25 23.87
C ALA A 240 111.36 -35.93 23.14
N GLU A 241 111.10 -36.58 22.00
CA GLU A 241 112.19 -37.11 21.18
C GLU A 241 113.06 -36.00 20.59
N LEU A 242 112.51 -34.92 20.11
CA LEU A 242 113.20 -33.73 19.64
C LEU A 242 114.07 -33.05 20.79
N ALA A 243 113.53 -32.98 22.02
CA ALA A 243 114.27 -32.42 23.20
C ALA A 243 115.49 -33.22 23.62
N THR A 244 115.55 -34.52 23.21
CA THR A 244 116.79 -35.33 23.40
C THR A 244 117.86 -35.03 22.35
N LEU A 245 117.43 -34.54 21.15
CA LEU A 245 118.26 -34.19 20.03
C LEU A 245 118.72 -32.73 20.04
N ASP A 246 117.86 -31.81 20.49
CA ASP A 246 118.12 -30.39 20.55
C ASP A 246 117.47 -29.74 21.85
N PRO A 247 118.35 -29.16 22.76
CA PRO A 247 117.89 -28.60 24.00
C PRO A 247 116.90 -27.41 23.87
N GLN A 248 116.81 -26.78 22.69
CA GLN A 248 115.87 -25.68 22.45
C GLN A 248 114.42 -26.10 22.61
N PHE A 249 114.08 -27.40 22.46
CA PHE A 249 112.76 -27.90 22.67
C PHE A 249 112.36 -28.19 24.11
N LYS A 250 113.30 -28.15 25.05
CA LYS A 250 113.06 -28.47 26.45
C LYS A 250 112.01 -27.53 27.12
N PRO A 251 112.08 -26.20 26.92
CA PRO A 251 111.04 -25.31 27.51
C PRO A 251 109.62 -25.65 27.05
N HIS A 252 109.45 -26.10 25.76
CA HIS A 252 108.17 -26.53 25.23
C HIS A 252 107.69 -27.89 25.79
N LEU A 253 108.65 -28.80 26.08
CA LEU A 253 108.35 -30.04 26.78
C LEU A 253 107.96 -29.80 28.24
N ASP A 254 108.62 -28.84 28.96
CA ASP A 254 108.33 -28.50 30.33
C ASP A 254 106.92 -27.84 30.43
N ALA A 255 106.47 -27.13 29.41
CA ALA A 255 105.11 -26.56 29.32
C ALA A 255 104.03 -27.59 29.14
N ARG A 256 104.32 -28.86 28.75
CA ARG A 256 103.37 -29.92 28.44
C ARG A 256 102.31 -30.12 29.50
N ASP A 257 102.67 -30.26 30.73
CA ASP A 257 101.80 -30.63 31.83
C ASP A 257 100.84 -29.46 32.19
N GLY A 258 101.31 -28.21 32.03
CA GLY A 258 100.50 -27.01 32.21
C GLY A 258 99.39 -26.90 31.11
N ILE A 259 99.78 -27.09 29.85
CA ILE A 259 98.81 -27.02 28.75
C ILE A 259 97.77 -28.17 28.83
N LYS A 260 98.24 -29.37 29.15
CA LYS A 260 97.36 -30.56 29.32
C LYS A 260 96.36 -30.30 30.46
N SER A 261 96.81 -29.83 31.62
CA SER A 261 95.92 -29.54 32.75
C SER A 261 94.90 -28.49 32.41
N GLN A 262 95.24 -27.41 31.69
CA GLN A 262 94.28 -26.37 31.29
C GLN A 262 93.21 -26.95 30.30
N LEU A 263 93.58 -27.84 29.40
CA LEU A 263 92.57 -28.46 28.47
C LEU A 263 91.69 -29.45 29.22
N GLU A 264 92.29 -30.26 30.17
CA GLU A 264 91.52 -31.17 31.03
C GLU A 264 90.52 -30.42 31.91
N ASP A 265 90.98 -29.27 32.51
CA ASP A 265 90.11 -28.38 33.31
C ASP A 265 88.97 -27.84 32.47
N LEU A 266 89.24 -27.37 31.23
CA LEU A 266 88.20 -26.88 30.30
C LEU A 266 87.24 -28.02 29.95
N ALA A 267 87.72 -29.22 29.62
CA ALA A 267 86.87 -30.37 29.31
C ALA A 267 85.95 -30.72 30.51
N GLY A 268 86.54 -30.75 31.74
CA GLY A 268 85.78 -30.97 32.97
C GLY A 268 84.72 -29.94 33.23
N PHE A 269 85.04 -28.63 32.98
CA PHE A 269 84.10 -27.54 33.09
C PHE A 269 82.91 -27.69 32.08
N LEU A 270 83.24 -27.94 30.79
CA LEU A 270 82.22 -28.10 29.76
C LEU A 270 81.25 -29.25 30.08
N ARG A 271 81.79 -30.41 30.52
CA ARG A 271 81.00 -31.58 30.92
C ARG A 271 80.07 -31.26 32.11
N LYS A 272 80.64 -30.65 33.18
CA LYS A 272 79.92 -30.31 34.39
C LYS A 272 78.83 -29.27 34.09
N TYR A 273 79.17 -28.30 33.24
CA TYR A 273 78.22 -27.27 32.84
C TYR A 273 77.04 -27.82 32.05
N ALA A 274 77.32 -28.70 31.04
CA ALA A 274 76.27 -29.38 30.26
C ALA A 274 75.29 -30.15 31.16
N SER A 275 75.85 -30.99 32.11
CA SER A 275 75.04 -31.80 33.02
C SER A 275 74.20 -30.99 34.02
N GLY A 276 74.47 -29.67 34.21
CA GLY A 276 73.71 -28.78 35.07
C GLY A 276 72.64 -27.98 34.34
N ILE A 277 72.56 -28.03 33.02
CA ILE A 277 71.52 -27.37 32.22
C ILE A 277 70.28 -28.24 32.20
N GLU A 278 69.16 -27.70 32.68
CA GLU A 278 67.80 -28.30 32.52
C GLU A 278 67.25 -28.03 31.09
N ALA A 279 67.92 -28.55 30.10
CA ALA A 279 67.39 -28.54 28.73
C ALA A 279 66.26 -29.58 28.62
N SER A 280 65.07 -29.15 28.19
CA SER A 280 63.94 -30.03 27.95
C SER A 280 63.44 -29.88 26.49
N PRO A 281 63.99 -30.61 25.54
CA PRO A 281 63.57 -30.57 24.15
C PRO A 281 62.07 -30.83 23.98
N ALA A 282 61.50 -31.72 24.78
CA ALA A 282 60.04 -32.01 24.75
C ALA A 282 59.21 -30.77 25.18
N ARG A 283 59.69 -30.01 26.18
CA ARG A 283 59.00 -28.81 26.60
C ARG A 283 59.14 -27.66 25.60
N LEU A 284 60.32 -27.55 24.97
CA LEU A 284 60.49 -26.60 23.86
C LEU A 284 59.54 -26.88 22.72
N GLN A 285 59.43 -28.14 22.30
CA GLN A 285 58.52 -28.54 21.26
C GLN A 285 57.04 -28.22 21.61
N GLN A 286 56.61 -28.52 22.83
CA GLN A 286 55.25 -28.17 23.31
C GLN A 286 54.99 -26.66 23.24
N VAL A 287 55.96 -25.83 23.66
CA VAL A 287 55.85 -24.38 23.59
C VAL A 287 55.76 -23.88 22.15
N GLU A 288 56.58 -24.46 21.24
CA GLU A 288 56.58 -24.11 19.81
C GLU A 288 55.26 -24.52 19.14
N GLU A 289 54.70 -25.69 19.42
CA GLU A 289 53.41 -26.16 18.92
C GLU A 289 52.29 -25.23 19.41
N ARG A 290 52.33 -24.83 20.71
CA ARG A 290 51.33 -23.90 21.28
C ARG A 290 51.42 -22.55 20.65
N LEU A 291 52.63 -21.95 20.51
CA LEU A 291 52.85 -20.69 19.83
C LEU A 291 52.36 -20.73 18.37
N ALA A 292 52.66 -21.78 17.62
CA ALA A 292 52.23 -21.93 16.25
C ALA A 292 50.68 -21.98 16.13
N LEU A 293 50.01 -22.59 17.12
CA LEU A 293 48.57 -22.60 17.23
C LEU A 293 47.99 -21.21 17.50
N LEU A 294 48.55 -20.45 18.48
CA LEU A 294 48.14 -19.10 18.78
C LEU A 294 48.39 -18.15 17.60
N GLU A 295 49.51 -18.25 16.92
CA GLU A 295 49.83 -17.44 15.73
C GLU A 295 48.84 -17.72 14.56
N ARG A 296 48.42 -18.98 14.41
CA ARG A 296 47.39 -19.34 13.42
C ARG A 296 46.05 -18.65 13.73
N LEU A 297 45.66 -18.60 15.02
CA LEU A 297 44.43 -17.89 15.45
C LEU A 297 44.56 -16.38 15.25
N LYS A 298 45.71 -15.81 15.59
CA LYS A 298 45.95 -14.37 15.39
C LYS A 298 45.85 -13.98 13.92
N ARG A 299 46.38 -14.76 12.99
CA ARG A 299 46.24 -14.50 11.54
C ARG A 299 44.76 -14.52 11.06
N LYS A 300 43.90 -15.30 11.72
CA LYS A 300 42.52 -15.51 11.29
C LYS A 300 41.53 -14.57 11.98
N TYR A 301 41.75 -14.25 13.25
CA TYR A 301 40.75 -13.60 14.08
C TYR A 301 41.17 -12.24 14.64
N GLY A 302 42.46 -11.86 14.59
CA GLY A 302 42.92 -10.55 15.05
C GLY A 302 44.45 -10.50 15.27
N PRO A 303 45.08 -9.33 15.16
CA PRO A 303 46.53 -9.18 15.19
C PRO A 303 47.15 -9.53 16.55
N THR A 304 46.40 -9.42 17.66
CA THR A 304 46.87 -9.81 18.99
C THR A 304 45.98 -10.89 19.62
N LEU A 305 46.49 -11.56 20.65
CA LEU A 305 45.70 -12.54 21.39
C LEU A 305 44.49 -11.92 22.11
N ALA A 306 44.62 -10.67 22.52
CA ALA A 306 43.50 -9.89 23.07
C ALA A 306 42.37 -9.72 22.07
N ASP A 307 42.69 -9.36 20.81
CA ASP A 307 41.70 -9.22 19.74
C ASP A 307 40.99 -10.56 19.42
N VAL A 308 41.72 -11.68 19.49
CA VAL A 308 41.17 -13.04 19.30
C VAL A 308 40.14 -13.35 20.41
N ILE A 309 40.48 -13.04 21.66
CA ILE A 309 39.58 -13.25 22.81
C ILE A 309 38.35 -12.33 22.68
N GLU A 310 38.55 -11.04 22.37
CA GLU A 310 37.43 -10.12 22.15
C GLU A 310 36.51 -10.58 21.02
N ARG A 311 37.10 -11.06 19.92
CA ARG A 311 36.32 -11.62 18.80
C ARG A 311 35.50 -12.83 19.23
N ARG A 312 36.07 -13.76 20.01
CA ARG A 312 35.35 -14.90 20.56
C ARG A 312 34.15 -14.45 21.40
N ASP A 313 34.35 -13.49 22.29
CA ASP A 313 33.31 -12.99 23.20
C ASP A 313 32.23 -12.18 22.44
N ALA A 314 32.60 -11.49 21.35
CA ALA A 314 31.65 -10.85 20.44
C ALA A 314 30.80 -11.88 19.69
N LEU A 315 31.42 -12.95 19.18
CA LEU A 315 30.70 -14.05 18.51
C LEU A 315 29.72 -14.77 19.45
N ARG A 316 30.08 -14.95 20.73
CA ARG A 316 29.16 -15.52 21.74
C ARG A 316 27.94 -14.63 21.98
N ARG A 317 28.13 -13.31 22.08
CA ARG A 317 27.02 -12.37 22.21
C ARG A 317 26.14 -12.38 20.97
N GLU A 318 26.73 -12.35 19.78
CA GLU A 318 26.02 -12.42 18.51
C GLU A 318 25.18 -13.70 18.40
N LEU A 319 25.68 -14.86 18.86
CA LEU A 319 24.95 -16.13 18.85
C LEU A 319 23.69 -16.06 19.73
N VAL A 320 23.82 -15.53 20.94
CA VAL A 320 22.68 -15.36 21.86
C VAL A 320 21.61 -14.44 21.29
N ASP A 321 22.02 -13.35 20.60
CA ASP A 321 21.07 -12.43 19.96
C ASP A 321 20.36 -13.06 18.77
N LEU A 322 21.04 -13.95 18.05
CA LEU A 322 20.43 -14.73 16.96
C LEU A 322 19.42 -15.77 17.47
N GLU A 323 19.68 -16.44 18.59
CA GLU A 323 18.76 -17.42 19.19
C GLU A 323 17.42 -16.80 19.64
N ARG A 324 17.41 -15.56 20.14
CA ARG A 324 16.20 -14.85 20.53
C ARG A 324 15.22 -14.57 19.37
N GLY A 325 15.67 -14.65 18.14
CA GLY A 325 14.83 -14.43 16.96
C GLY A 325 13.85 -15.58 16.69
N ASP A 326 14.09 -16.80 17.12
CA ASP A 326 13.20 -17.94 16.93
C ASP A 326 11.98 -17.86 17.84
N ASP A 327 12.14 -17.29 19.03
CA ASP A 327 11.01 -17.02 19.95
C ASP A 327 10.02 -16.04 19.31
N ARG A 328 10.50 -15.01 18.59
CA ARG A 328 9.64 -14.04 17.91
C ARG A 328 8.86 -14.65 16.74
N ILE A 329 9.46 -15.58 15.99
CA ILE A 329 8.77 -16.31 14.92
C ILE A 329 7.62 -17.15 15.52
N THR A 330 7.88 -17.85 16.59
CA THR A 330 6.87 -18.69 17.29
C THR A 330 5.73 -17.83 17.84
N GLU A 331 6.03 -16.67 18.40
CA GLU A 331 5.02 -15.73 18.91
C GLU A 331 4.18 -15.18 17.76
N LEU A 332 4.80 -14.74 16.66
CA LEU A 332 4.10 -14.22 15.47
C LEU A 332 3.23 -15.30 14.80
N ASP A 333 3.66 -16.56 14.76
CA ASP A 333 2.84 -17.66 14.24
C ASP A 333 1.58 -17.87 15.10
N ARG A 334 1.70 -17.74 16.42
CA ARG A 334 0.56 -17.82 17.35
C ARG A 334 -0.39 -16.62 17.16
N GLU A 335 0.15 -15.41 17.06
CA GLU A 335 -0.63 -14.19 16.84
C GLU A 335 -1.35 -14.21 15.49
N LEU A 336 -0.66 -14.64 14.42
CA LEU A 336 -1.25 -14.85 13.11
C LEU A 336 -2.38 -15.87 13.14
N GLY A 337 -2.19 -16.99 13.84
CA GLY A 337 -3.22 -18.02 14.02
C GLY A 337 -4.48 -17.47 14.70
N ALA A 338 -4.33 -16.67 15.76
CA ALA A 338 -5.43 -16.04 16.46
C ALA A 338 -6.14 -14.98 15.60
N ALA A 339 -5.38 -14.11 14.92
CA ALA A 339 -5.93 -13.10 14.03
C ALA A 339 -6.69 -13.74 12.84
N ARG A 340 -6.15 -14.83 12.28
CA ARG A 340 -6.80 -15.61 11.21
C ARG A 340 -8.13 -16.22 11.69
N ALA A 341 -8.18 -16.79 12.88
CA ALA A 341 -9.43 -17.34 13.43
C ALA A 341 -10.48 -16.24 13.63
N THR A 342 -10.06 -15.07 14.11
CA THR A 342 -10.93 -13.90 14.29
C THR A 342 -11.49 -13.42 12.95
N PHE A 343 -10.64 -13.29 11.93
CA PHE A 343 -11.06 -12.91 10.59
C PHE A 343 -12.05 -13.92 9.99
N VAL A 344 -11.73 -15.21 10.02
CA VAL A 344 -12.59 -16.27 9.45
C VAL A 344 -13.97 -16.25 10.12
N SER A 345 -14.03 -16.17 11.44
CA SER A 345 -15.30 -16.09 12.17
C SER A 345 -16.14 -14.87 11.76
N ALA A 346 -15.53 -13.69 11.65
CA ALA A 346 -16.22 -12.48 11.22
C ALA A 346 -16.68 -12.57 9.75
N ALA A 347 -15.85 -13.11 8.88
CA ALA A 347 -16.12 -13.25 7.46
C ALA A 347 -17.22 -14.29 7.17
N GLU A 348 -17.27 -15.41 7.89
CA GLU A 348 -18.34 -16.42 7.79
C GLU A 348 -19.69 -15.88 8.27
N ALA A 349 -19.69 -15.13 9.37
CA ALA A 349 -20.89 -14.45 9.84
C ALA A 349 -21.41 -13.45 8.81
N LEU A 350 -20.51 -12.63 8.21
CA LEU A 350 -20.85 -11.68 7.16
C LEU A 350 -21.36 -12.40 5.90
N ALA A 351 -20.71 -13.48 5.45
CA ALA A 351 -21.12 -14.27 4.29
C ALA A 351 -22.52 -14.88 4.47
N THR A 352 -22.83 -15.34 5.69
CA THR A 352 -24.16 -15.87 6.02
C THR A 352 -25.24 -14.80 5.89
N GLU A 353 -24.98 -13.63 6.45
CA GLU A 353 -25.93 -12.51 6.40
C GLU A 353 -26.09 -11.96 4.98
N ARG A 354 -25.03 -11.92 4.17
CA ARG A 354 -25.08 -11.56 2.75
C ARG A 354 -25.99 -12.50 1.97
N ARG A 355 -25.90 -13.83 2.18
CA ARG A 355 -26.78 -14.80 1.50
C ARG A 355 -28.23 -14.59 1.88
N ARG A 356 -28.53 -14.33 3.14
CA ARG A 356 -29.87 -14.01 3.62
C ARG A 356 -30.41 -12.72 2.98
N THR A 357 -29.59 -11.70 2.95
CA THR A 357 -29.90 -10.38 2.37
C THR A 357 -30.13 -10.48 0.88
N ALA A 358 -29.31 -11.25 0.15
CA ALA A 358 -29.41 -11.44 -1.29
C ALA A 358 -30.74 -12.02 -1.74
N VAL A 359 -31.33 -12.94 -0.97
CA VAL A 359 -32.67 -13.50 -1.28
C VAL A 359 -33.75 -12.41 -1.19
N THR A 360 -33.67 -11.56 -0.16
CA THR A 360 -34.62 -10.45 0.03
C THR A 360 -34.45 -9.41 -1.05
N PHE A 361 -33.18 -9.06 -1.36
CA PHE A 361 -32.81 -8.13 -2.43
C PHE A 361 -33.35 -8.58 -3.78
N GLY A 362 -33.13 -9.85 -4.16
CA GLY A 362 -33.61 -10.39 -5.44
C GLY A 362 -35.12 -10.25 -5.58
N ARG A 363 -35.88 -10.64 -4.57
CA ARG A 363 -37.36 -10.52 -4.59
C ARG A 363 -37.85 -9.09 -4.71
N GLN A 364 -37.22 -8.17 -3.97
CA GLN A 364 -37.59 -6.75 -4.05
C GLN A 364 -37.18 -6.14 -5.37
N LEU A 365 -36.04 -6.54 -5.94
CA LEU A 365 -35.58 -6.08 -7.24
C LEU A 365 -36.55 -6.52 -8.35
N GLU A 366 -36.97 -7.79 -8.36
CA GLU A 366 -37.97 -8.31 -9.32
C GLU A 366 -39.30 -7.54 -9.21
N ALA A 367 -39.75 -7.22 -7.99
CA ALA A 367 -40.96 -6.42 -7.78
C ALA A 367 -40.81 -5.00 -8.36
N VAL A 368 -39.68 -4.34 -8.15
CA VAL A 368 -39.42 -3.01 -8.73
C VAL A 368 -39.30 -3.08 -10.26
N LEU A 369 -38.66 -4.13 -10.80
CA LEU A 369 -38.54 -4.33 -12.23
C LEU A 369 -39.90 -4.58 -12.89
N ALA A 370 -40.83 -5.27 -12.23
CA ALA A 370 -42.19 -5.46 -12.72
C ALA A 370 -42.93 -4.10 -12.91
N GLU A 371 -42.72 -3.15 -12.00
CA GLU A 371 -43.25 -1.78 -12.17
C GLU A 371 -42.62 -1.01 -13.35
N LEU A 372 -41.43 -1.43 -13.80
CA LEU A 372 -40.64 -0.81 -14.88
C LEU A 372 -40.85 -1.52 -16.24
N ALA A 373 -41.99 -2.22 -16.46
CA ALA A 373 -42.31 -3.04 -17.64
C ALA A 373 -41.34 -4.21 -17.87
N MET A 374 -40.83 -4.78 -16.80
CA MET A 374 -39.98 -5.97 -16.82
C MET A 374 -40.59 -7.07 -15.91
N GLU A 375 -41.90 -7.29 -16.00
CA GLU A 375 -42.71 -8.14 -15.12
C GLU A 375 -42.24 -9.60 -15.04
N ARG A 376 -41.55 -10.08 -16.08
CA ARG A 376 -41.13 -11.47 -16.20
C ARG A 376 -39.63 -11.65 -16.00
N THR A 377 -38.94 -10.59 -15.60
CA THR A 377 -37.51 -10.65 -15.32
C THR A 377 -37.24 -11.50 -14.07
N ARG A 378 -36.28 -12.38 -14.19
CA ARG A 378 -35.76 -13.19 -13.09
C ARG A 378 -34.39 -12.67 -12.71
N PHE A 379 -34.13 -12.58 -11.42
CA PHE A 379 -32.87 -12.10 -10.89
C PHE A 379 -32.35 -13.04 -9.80
N GLU A 380 -31.06 -13.37 -9.83
CA GLU A 380 -30.39 -14.23 -8.87
C GLU A 380 -29.03 -13.66 -8.49
N VAL A 381 -28.70 -13.67 -7.22
CA VAL A 381 -27.34 -13.42 -6.74
C VAL A 381 -26.66 -14.77 -6.55
N ARG A 382 -25.66 -15.05 -7.35
CA ARG A 382 -24.86 -16.27 -7.21
C ARG A 382 -23.60 -15.97 -6.42
N PHE A 383 -23.42 -16.74 -5.34
CA PHE A 383 -22.21 -16.71 -4.55
C PHE A 383 -21.27 -17.81 -5.03
N GLU A 384 -20.04 -17.46 -5.32
CA GLU A 384 -18.98 -18.44 -5.37
C GLU A 384 -18.76 -18.96 -3.94
N GLY A 385 -18.43 -20.25 -3.81
CA GLY A 385 -18.15 -20.87 -2.50
C GLY A 385 -17.01 -20.11 -1.77
N PRO A 386 -16.69 -20.47 -0.53
CA PRO A 386 -15.63 -19.78 0.17
C PRO A 386 -14.36 -19.79 -0.65
N LEU A 387 -13.84 -18.60 -0.92
CA LEU A 387 -12.62 -18.41 -1.69
C LEU A 387 -11.43 -19.08 -0.98
N PRO A 388 -10.45 -19.61 -1.71
CA PRO A 388 -9.19 -20.03 -1.11
C PRO A 388 -8.52 -18.85 -0.42
N GLU A 389 -7.65 -19.12 0.56
CA GLU A 389 -7.02 -18.08 1.39
C GLU A 389 -6.32 -16.97 0.57
N ALA A 390 -5.74 -17.33 -0.58
CA ALA A 390 -5.16 -16.37 -1.51
C ALA A 390 -6.17 -15.37 -2.13
N GLY A 391 -7.47 -15.71 -2.10
CA GLY A 391 -8.56 -14.85 -2.55
C GLY A 391 -9.22 -14.03 -1.45
N TRP A 392 -8.80 -14.19 -0.20
CA TRP A 392 -9.35 -13.42 0.92
C TRP A 392 -8.99 -11.93 0.83
N SER A 393 -9.89 -11.10 1.30
CA SER A 393 -9.70 -9.64 1.26
C SER A 393 -10.39 -8.97 2.47
N ALA A 394 -10.18 -7.67 2.61
CA ALA A 394 -10.92 -6.85 3.57
C ALA A 394 -12.45 -6.91 3.38
N ARG A 395 -12.94 -7.42 2.25
CA ARG A 395 -14.36 -7.64 1.97
C ARG A 395 -14.88 -8.99 2.48
N GLY A 396 -14.03 -9.89 2.97
CA GLY A 396 -14.38 -11.22 3.44
C GLY A 396 -13.83 -12.34 2.56
N ILE A 397 -14.52 -13.49 2.59
CA ILE A 397 -14.11 -14.77 1.98
C ILE A 397 -15.00 -15.20 0.82
N ASP A 398 -15.99 -14.42 0.45
CA ASP A 398 -16.97 -14.72 -0.59
C ASP A 398 -16.85 -13.74 -1.77
N ALA A 399 -17.30 -14.20 -2.94
CA ALA A 399 -17.56 -13.38 -4.12
C ALA A 399 -19.00 -13.60 -4.54
N ALA A 400 -19.62 -12.59 -5.13
CA ALA A 400 -20.99 -12.69 -5.62
C ALA A 400 -21.10 -12.05 -7.01
N GLU A 401 -21.91 -12.65 -7.86
CA GLU A 401 -22.22 -12.13 -9.18
C GLU A 401 -23.73 -12.07 -9.40
N PHE A 402 -24.20 -10.98 -10.01
CA PHE A 402 -25.60 -10.79 -10.37
C PHE A 402 -25.92 -11.46 -11.70
N PHE A 403 -26.94 -12.28 -11.69
CA PHE A 403 -27.47 -12.96 -12.85
C PHE A 403 -28.88 -12.49 -13.11
N VAL A 404 -29.23 -12.31 -14.37
CA VAL A 404 -30.54 -11.83 -14.77
C VAL A 404 -30.99 -12.52 -16.06
N SER A 405 -32.30 -12.75 -16.16
CA SER A 405 -33.00 -13.17 -17.39
C SER A 405 -34.15 -12.19 -17.62
N PRO A 406 -34.05 -11.27 -18.59
CA PRO A 406 -35.10 -10.30 -18.88
C PRO A 406 -36.37 -10.92 -19.42
N ASN A 407 -36.23 -12.02 -20.16
CA ASN A 407 -37.34 -12.65 -20.91
C ASN A 407 -37.68 -14.05 -20.41
N PRO A 408 -38.96 -14.45 -20.43
CA PRO A 408 -39.35 -15.81 -20.07
C PRO A 408 -38.71 -16.85 -21.00
N GLY A 409 -38.18 -17.90 -20.43
CA GLY A 409 -37.57 -19.01 -21.19
C GLY A 409 -36.12 -18.81 -21.59
N GLU A 410 -35.52 -17.64 -21.27
CA GLU A 410 -34.10 -17.44 -21.40
C GLU A 410 -33.36 -17.88 -20.11
N ASP A 411 -32.13 -18.35 -20.29
CA ASP A 411 -31.26 -18.70 -19.17
C ASP A 411 -30.82 -17.45 -18.43
N LEU A 412 -30.62 -17.59 -17.12
CA LEU A 412 -29.95 -16.56 -16.30
C LEU A 412 -28.51 -16.36 -16.78
N ARG A 413 -28.16 -15.11 -17.11
CA ARG A 413 -26.83 -14.71 -17.58
C ARG A 413 -26.26 -13.65 -16.66
N PRO A 414 -24.92 -13.55 -16.56
CA PRO A 414 -24.28 -12.45 -15.87
C PRO A 414 -24.83 -11.09 -16.32
N LEU A 415 -25.02 -10.18 -15.38
CA LEU A 415 -25.53 -8.83 -15.64
C LEU A 415 -24.73 -8.11 -16.73
N ALA A 416 -23.40 -8.32 -16.75
CA ALA A 416 -22.49 -7.79 -17.76
C ALA A 416 -22.77 -8.28 -19.21
N ARG A 417 -23.59 -9.30 -19.39
CA ARG A 417 -23.93 -9.86 -20.71
C ARG A 417 -25.31 -9.46 -21.22
N ILE A 418 -25.98 -8.51 -20.59
CA ILE A 418 -27.22 -7.94 -21.07
C ILE A 418 -26.93 -7.07 -22.29
N VAL A 419 -27.66 -7.29 -23.38
CA VAL A 419 -27.42 -6.63 -24.68
C VAL A 419 -28.22 -5.32 -24.82
N SER A 420 -29.39 -5.21 -24.16
CA SER A 420 -30.30 -4.06 -24.31
C SER A 420 -29.92 -2.92 -23.35
N GLY A 421 -29.52 -1.75 -23.89
CA GLY A 421 -29.19 -0.57 -23.12
C GLY A 421 -30.34 -0.09 -22.24
N GLY A 422 -31.58 -0.08 -22.77
CA GLY A 422 -32.76 0.33 -22.03
C GLY A 422 -33.14 -0.60 -20.87
N GLU A 423 -33.00 -1.93 -21.08
CA GLU A 423 -33.23 -2.91 -20.01
C GLU A 423 -32.21 -2.74 -18.91
N LEU A 424 -30.95 -2.61 -19.27
CA LEU A 424 -29.85 -2.39 -18.33
C LEU A 424 -30.04 -1.10 -17.52
N SER A 425 -30.40 0.00 -18.17
CA SER A 425 -30.67 1.29 -17.49
C SER A 425 -31.82 1.17 -16.49
N ARG A 426 -32.89 0.41 -16.79
CA ARG A 426 -33.98 0.15 -15.85
C ARG A 426 -33.58 -0.78 -14.69
N ILE A 427 -32.75 -1.79 -14.93
CA ILE A 427 -32.19 -2.63 -13.86
C ILE A 427 -31.33 -1.77 -12.93
N MET A 428 -30.49 -0.91 -13.49
CA MET A 428 -29.67 0.02 -12.70
C MET A 428 -30.52 1.00 -11.88
N LEU A 429 -31.59 1.55 -12.48
CA LEU A 429 -32.55 2.39 -11.78
C LEU A 429 -33.18 1.64 -10.59
N ALA A 430 -33.60 0.38 -10.80
CA ALA A 430 -34.19 -0.43 -9.75
C ALA A 430 -33.19 -0.73 -8.60
N ILE A 431 -31.96 -1.12 -8.92
CA ILE A 431 -30.90 -1.37 -7.93
C ILE A 431 -30.59 -0.11 -7.13
N LYS A 432 -30.43 1.04 -7.79
CA LYS A 432 -30.15 2.32 -7.13
C LYS A 432 -31.33 2.78 -6.25
N THR A 433 -32.56 2.56 -6.69
CA THR A 433 -33.76 2.87 -5.90
C THR A 433 -33.77 2.07 -4.58
N LEU A 434 -33.48 0.76 -4.65
CA LEU A 434 -33.45 -0.09 -3.46
C LEU A 434 -32.30 0.24 -2.50
N THR A 435 -31.11 0.50 -3.03
CA THR A 435 -29.94 0.84 -2.18
C THR A 435 -30.03 2.24 -1.57
N ALA A 436 -30.64 3.19 -2.27
CA ALA A 436 -30.92 4.53 -1.74
C ALA A 436 -31.92 4.46 -0.58
N ALA A 437 -32.98 3.67 -0.73
CA ALA A 437 -34.01 3.47 0.28
C ALA A 437 -33.44 2.90 1.59
N SER A 438 -32.51 1.95 1.48
CA SER A 438 -31.86 1.30 2.65
C SER A 438 -30.92 2.23 3.41
N ARG A 439 -30.20 3.11 2.71
CA ARG A 439 -29.30 4.08 3.36
C ARG A 439 -30.03 5.17 4.16
N HIS A 440 -31.22 5.55 3.76
CA HIS A 440 -31.93 6.69 4.31
C HIS A 440 -33.11 6.33 5.23
N GLY A 441 -33.40 5.02 5.39
CA GLY A 441 -34.62 4.53 6.05
C GLY A 441 -35.82 5.37 5.60
N PHE A 442 -36.85 4.81 5.00
CA PHE A 442 -38.06 5.55 4.57
C PHE A 442 -38.80 6.18 5.79
N SER A 443 -38.20 7.15 6.43
CA SER A 443 -38.81 8.03 7.42
C SER A 443 -38.63 9.44 6.88
N ASP A 444 -39.71 10.00 6.37
CA ASP A 444 -40.00 11.44 6.12
C ASP A 444 -38.81 12.45 6.10
N ALA A 445 -37.71 12.10 5.48
CA ALA A 445 -36.52 12.96 5.38
C ALA A 445 -36.55 13.77 4.08
N THR A 446 -37.58 14.62 3.93
CA THR A 446 -37.70 15.60 2.84
C THR A 446 -36.80 16.83 2.99
N ASP A 447 -36.00 16.90 4.08
CA ASP A 447 -35.26 18.13 4.44
C ASP A 447 -33.73 18.03 4.41
N ARG A 448 -33.15 16.93 3.92
CA ARG A 448 -31.67 16.90 3.78
C ARG A 448 -31.27 17.10 2.32
N PRO A 449 -30.39 18.08 2.03
CA PRO A 449 -29.81 18.20 0.69
C PRO A 449 -29.02 16.89 0.36
N PRO A 450 -28.93 16.52 -0.94
CA PRO A 450 -28.12 15.38 -1.37
C PRO A 450 -26.74 15.45 -0.71
N SER A 451 -26.26 14.30 -0.21
CA SER A 451 -24.93 14.26 0.39
C SER A 451 -23.90 14.77 -0.61
N ALA A 452 -23.16 15.83 -0.26
CA ALA A 452 -22.13 16.43 -1.11
C ALA A 452 -21.03 15.42 -1.54
N SER A 453 -21.03 14.23 -0.96
CA SER A 453 -20.09 13.14 -1.27
C SER A 453 -20.70 12.02 -2.12
N ALA A 454 -22.00 12.04 -2.43
CA ALA A 454 -22.61 10.99 -3.26
C ALA A 454 -22.31 11.25 -4.75
N PRO A 455 -21.96 10.21 -5.55
CA PRO A 455 -21.75 10.37 -6.98
C PRO A 455 -23.04 10.81 -7.68
N GLY A 456 -22.91 11.61 -8.74
CA GLY A 456 -24.02 11.91 -9.64
C GLY A 456 -24.41 10.67 -10.43
N LEU A 457 -25.68 10.54 -10.78
CA LEU A 457 -26.19 9.43 -11.61
C LEU A 457 -26.65 9.98 -12.96
N ILE A 458 -26.18 9.39 -14.06
CA ILE A 458 -26.65 9.73 -15.41
C ILE A 458 -27.38 8.53 -15.98
N PHE A 459 -28.65 8.73 -16.37
CA PHE A 459 -29.48 7.74 -17.05
C PHE A 459 -29.70 8.12 -18.50
N ASP A 460 -29.20 7.29 -19.42
CA ASP A 460 -29.48 7.37 -20.85
C ASP A 460 -30.33 6.15 -21.26
N GLU A 461 -31.21 6.33 -22.23
CA GLU A 461 -32.09 5.29 -22.77
C GLU A 461 -32.99 4.57 -21.75
N VAL A 462 -33.20 5.14 -20.55
CA VAL A 462 -34.08 4.48 -19.55
C VAL A 462 -35.52 4.38 -20.02
N ASP A 463 -35.91 5.22 -21.00
CA ASP A 463 -37.21 5.28 -21.66
C ASP A 463 -37.30 4.47 -22.96
N ALA A 464 -36.27 3.71 -23.32
CA ALA A 464 -36.28 2.88 -24.51
C ALA A 464 -37.36 1.78 -24.43
N GLY A 465 -38.28 1.75 -25.41
CA GLY A 465 -39.31 0.75 -25.50
C GLY A 465 -40.45 0.84 -24.48
N ILE A 466 -40.56 1.96 -23.74
CA ILE A 466 -41.66 2.18 -22.78
C ILE A 466 -42.43 3.44 -23.11
N GLY A 467 -43.62 3.58 -22.51
CA GLY A 467 -44.49 4.77 -22.64
C GLY A 467 -45.63 4.74 -21.62
N GLY A 468 -46.50 5.75 -21.69
CA GLY A 468 -47.72 5.81 -20.89
C GLY A 468 -47.47 5.67 -19.39
N ARG A 469 -48.10 4.71 -18.73
CA ARG A 469 -48.05 4.47 -17.29
C ARG A 469 -46.65 4.10 -16.79
N VAL A 470 -45.91 3.32 -17.59
CA VAL A 470 -44.55 2.90 -17.18
C VAL A 470 -43.58 4.07 -17.15
N ALA A 471 -43.67 4.96 -18.16
CA ALA A 471 -42.86 6.17 -18.19
C ALA A 471 -43.12 7.08 -16.95
N ASP A 472 -44.36 7.12 -16.47
CA ASP A 472 -44.71 7.83 -15.24
C ASP A 472 -44.07 7.21 -14.00
N VAL A 473 -44.02 5.89 -13.89
CA VAL A 473 -43.34 5.17 -12.82
C VAL A 473 -41.84 5.44 -12.86
N VAL A 474 -41.21 5.38 -14.03
CA VAL A 474 -39.78 5.71 -14.22
C VAL A 474 -39.50 7.12 -13.76
N GLY A 475 -40.30 8.11 -14.21
CA GLY A 475 -40.11 9.50 -13.82
C GLY A 475 -40.22 9.72 -12.31
N ARG A 476 -41.18 9.05 -11.66
CA ARG A 476 -41.34 9.08 -10.20
C ARG A 476 -40.13 8.50 -9.45
N LYS A 477 -39.59 7.37 -9.92
CA LYS A 477 -38.41 6.73 -9.32
C LYS A 477 -37.15 7.56 -9.52
N LEU A 478 -36.94 8.14 -10.72
CA LEU A 478 -35.83 9.08 -10.98
C LEU A 478 -35.89 10.29 -10.07
N ARG A 479 -37.09 10.86 -9.88
CA ARG A 479 -37.26 11.99 -8.96
C ARG A 479 -37.01 11.60 -7.51
N ALA A 480 -37.47 10.45 -7.07
CA ALA A 480 -37.19 9.94 -5.73
C ALA A 480 -35.67 9.77 -5.51
N LEU A 481 -34.93 9.27 -6.50
CA LEU A 481 -33.46 9.25 -6.45
C LEU A 481 -32.84 10.65 -6.37
N GLY A 482 -33.45 11.64 -7.02
CA GLY A 482 -33.01 13.03 -6.98
C GLY A 482 -32.96 13.66 -5.58
N SER A 483 -33.66 13.08 -4.59
CA SER A 483 -33.56 13.50 -3.20
C SER A 483 -32.23 13.10 -2.54
N ALA A 484 -31.62 12.01 -2.98
CA ALA A 484 -30.38 11.45 -2.41
C ALA A 484 -29.15 11.70 -3.29
N PHE A 485 -29.36 11.84 -4.60
CA PHE A 485 -28.30 11.97 -5.60
C PHE A 485 -28.60 13.15 -6.54
N GLN A 486 -27.59 13.68 -7.20
CA GLN A 486 -27.82 14.43 -8.41
C GLN A 486 -28.12 13.44 -9.54
N VAL A 487 -29.27 13.57 -10.18
CA VAL A 487 -29.69 12.69 -11.28
C VAL A 487 -29.76 13.50 -12.56
N LEU A 488 -29.09 13.05 -13.61
CA LEU A 488 -29.25 13.55 -14.98
C LEU A 488 -29.96 12.48 -15.80
N CYS A 489 -31.05 12.82 -16.44
CA CYS A 489 -31.81 11.90 -17.28
C CYS A 489 -32.02 12.48 -18.68
N ILE A 490 -31.66 11.71 -19.70
CA ILE A 490 -31.97 12.02 -21.09
C ILE A 490 -33.23 11.25 -21.48
N THR A 491 -34.25 11.98 -21.97
CA THR A 491 -35.52 11.37 -22.32
C THR A 491 -36.17 12.05 -23.52
N HIS A 492 -36.99 11.30 -24.22
CA HIS A 492 -37.91 11.79 -25.24
C HIS A 492 -39.39 11.73 -24.78
N LEU A 493 -39.65 11.24 -23.55
CA LEU A 493 -41.00 11.05 -23.02
C LEU A 493 -41.40 12.21 -22.09
N PRO A 494 -42.51 12.91 -22.41
CA PRO A 494 -43.01 14.02 -21.59
C PRO A 494 -43.42 13.60 -20.18
N GLN A 495 -43.84 12.30 -20.00
CA GLN A 495 -44.17 11.72 -18.71
C GLN A 495 -42.98 11.76 -17.73
N ILE A 496 -41.76 11.48 -18.22
CA ILE A 496 -40.55 11.52 -17.44
C ILE A 496 -40.10 12.98 -17.23
N ALA A 497 -40.09 13.77 -18.31
CA ALA A 497 -39.64 15.17 -18.28
C ALA A 497 -40.48 16.06 -17.32
N ALA A 498 -41.74 15.72 -17.12
CA ALA A 498 -42.61 16.45 -16.19
C ALA A 498 -42.20 16.34 -14.71
N TYR A 499 -41.41 15.29 -14.33
CA TYR A 499 -40.87 15.11 -12.97
C TYR A 499 -39.59 15.91 -12.70
N ALA A 500 -39.00 16.58 -13.70
CA ALA A 500 -37.76 17.29 -13.57
C ALA A 500 -37.82 18.40 -12.50
N ASP A 501 -36.78 18.50 -11.66
CA ASP A 501 -36.53 19.70 -10.84
C ASP A 501 -35.93 20.79 -11.72
N THR A 502 -35.03 20.46 -12.62
CA THR A 502 -34.47 21.36 -13.63
C THR A 502 -34.59 20.72 -15.00
N HIS A 503 -35.13 21.46 -15.99
CA HIS A 503 -35.38 20.97 -17.33
C HIS A 503 -34.56 21.75 -18.36
N PHE A 504 -33.81 21.04 -19.19
CA PHE A 504 -33.02 21.57 -20.28
C PHE A 504 -33.53 21.09 -21.62
N GLU A 505 -33.57 21.98 -22.60
CA GLU A 505 -33.89 21.68 -23.99
C GLU A 505 -32.61 21.73 -24.83
N ILE A 506 -32.40 20.67 -25.62
CA ILE A 506 -31.32 20.58 -26.60
C ILE A 506 -31.89 20.83 -27.98
N GLN A 507 -31.51 21.94 -28.59
CA GLN A 507 -31.93 22.33 -29.92
C GLN A 507 -30.78 22.23 -30.92
N LYS A 508 -31.13 21.81 -32.14
CA LYS A 508 -30.22 21.77 -33.28
C LYS A 508 -30.64 22.84 -34.28
N ARG A 509 -29.74 23.75 -34.62
CA ARG A 509 -29.98 24.79 -35.63
C ARG A 509 -28.94 24.68 -36.72
N VAL A 510 -29.37 24.91 -37.97
CA VAL A 510 -28.46 25.03 -39.10
C VAL A 510 -28.21 26.53 -39.34
N ASP A 511 -27.00 26.96 -39.11
CA ASP A 511 -26.57 28.33 -39.32
C ASP A 511 -25.36 28.36 -40.28
N GLY A 512 -25.49 29.11 -41.40
CA GLY A 512 -24.43 29.18 -42.39
C GLY A 512 -24.01 27.85 -43.02
N GLY A 513 -24.94 26.88 -43.16
CA GLY A 513 -24.67 25.55 -43.69
C GLY A 513 -23.97 24.59 -42.71
N ARG A 514 -23.77 25.00 -41.47
CA ARG A 514 -23.20 24.19 -40.41
C ARG A 514 -24.23 23.97 -39.28
N THR A 515 -24.23 22.76 -38.75
CA THR A 515 -25.06 22.42 -37.60
C THR A 515 -24.44 22.97 -36.30
N ARG A 516 -25.25 23.63 -35.48
CA ARG A 516 -24.94 24.07 -34.13
C ARG A 516 -25.94 23.49 -33.15
N THR A 517 -25.43 22.93 -32.06
CA THR A 517 -26.25 22.45 -30.94
C THR A 517 -26.21 23.50 -29.83
N SER A 518 -27.35 23.83 -29.27
CA SER A 518 -27.49 24.69 -28.09
C SER A 518 -28.23 23.94 -26.99
N VAL A 519 -27.88 24.20 -25.74
CA VAL A 519 -28.59 23.70 -24.57
C VAL A 519 -29.09 24.88 -23.77
N SER A 520 -30.36 24.91 -23.45
CA SER A 520 -30.97 25.99 -22.71
C SER A 520 -31.79 25.46 -21.52
N ARG A 521 -31.62 26.10 -20.36
CA ARG A 521 -32.48 25.86 -19.21
C ARG A 521 -33.87 26.46 -19.48
N LEU A 522 -34.91 25.66 -19.27
CA LEU A 522 -36.26 26.08 -19.51
C LEU A 522 -36.87 26.77 -18.26
N SER A 523 -37.48 27.93 -18.47
CA SER A 523 -38.37 28.55 -17.48
C SER A 523 -39.69 27.76 -17.38
N ASP A 524 -40.49 28.01 -16.33
CA ASP A 524 -41.75 27.28 -16.14
C ASP A 524 -42.70 27.40 -17.33
N GLY A 525 -42.76 28.58 -17.98
CA GLY A 525 -43.55 28.75 -19.22
C GLY A 525 -43.00 27.95 -20.39
N ALA A 526 -41.70 27.99 -20.60
CA ALA A 526 -41.02 27.24 -21.67
C ALA A 526 -41.11 25.73 -21.46
N ARG A 527 -41.12 25.24 -20.21
CA ARG A 527 -41.37 23.81 -19.90
C ARG A 527 -42.75 23.35 -20.37
N VAL A 528 -43.79 24.21 -20.21
CA VAL A 528 -45.13 23.89 -20.73
C VAL A 528 -45.09 23.73 -22.24
N ASP A 529 -44.46 24.65 -22.95
CA ASP A 529 -44.37 24.62 -24.40
C ASP A 529 -43.56 23.42 -24.90
N GLU A 530 -42.43 23.10 -24.26
CA GLU A 530 -41.63 21.93 -24.61
C GLU A 530 -42.41 20.59 -24.36
N LEU A 531 -43.07 20.47 -23.21
CA LEU A 531 -43.90 19.30 -22.93
C LEU A 531 -45.08 19.20 -23.91
N ALA A 532 -45.71 20.30 -24.30
CA ALA A 532 -46.77 20.31 -25.31
C ALA A 532 -46.21 19.87 -26.69
N ARG A 533 -45.02 20.32 -27.07
CA ARG A 533 -44.30 19.86 -28.29
C ARG A 533 -44.01 18.38 -28.22
N MET A 534 -43.54 17.85 -27.09
CA MET A 534 -43.28 16.40 -26.91
C MET A 534 -44.60 15.57 -26.99
N LEU A 535 -45.73 16.11 -26.60
CA LEU A 535 -47.04 15.44 -26.66
C LEU A 535 -47.63 15.41 -28.06
N GLY A 536 -47.50 16.50 -28.83
CA GLY A 536 -48.22 16.66 -30.08
C GLY A 536 -47.39 16.96 -31.33
N GLY A 537 -46.07 17.06 -31.21
CA GLY A 537 -45.16 17.47 -32.27
C GLY A 537 -45.12 18.98 -32.48
N GLU A 538 -44.73 19.45 -33.67
CA GLU A 538 -44.52 20.88 -33.95
C GLU A 538 -45.78 21.77 -33.82
N ALA A 539 -46.96 21.21 -34.06
CA ALA A 539 -48.23 21.94 -34.00
C ALA A 539 -48.78 22.01 -32.55
N ILE A 540 -48.31 22.99 -31.78
CA ILE A 540 -48.71 23.18 -30.38
C ILE A 540 -50.09 23.84 -30.31
N THR A 541 -51.09 23.11 -29.86
CA THR A 541 -52.45 23.62 -29.62
C THR A 541 -52.65 24.03 -28.15
N ASP A 542 -53.67 24.87 -27.88
CA ASP A 542 -54.01 25.26 -26.50
C ASP A 542 -54.46 24.07 -25.65
N GLY A 543 -55.01 23.02 -26.27
CA GLY A 543 -55.36 21.77 -25.62
C GLY A 543 -54.11 21.03 -25.11
N LEU A 544 -53.05 20.94 -25.92
CA LEU A 544 -51.78 20.35 -25.55
C LEU A 544 -51.08 21.11 -24.45
N ARG A 545 -51.08 22.44 -24.50
CA ARG A 545 -50.54 23.28 -23.42
C ARG A 545 -51.30 23.09 -22.11
N ARG A 546 -52.64 22.91 -22.15
CA ARG A 546 -53.44 22.61 -20.97
C ARG A 546 -53.06 21.25 -20.38
N SER A 547 -52.97 20.20 -21.19
CA SER A 547 -52.54 18.89 -20.72
C SER A 547 -51.11 18.90 -20.16
N ALA A 548 -50.18 19.65 -20.77
CA ALA A 548 -48.83 19.81 -20.25
C ALA A 548 -48.82 20.51 -18.87
N ARG A 549 -49.67 21.54 -18.68
CA ARG A 549 -49.82 22.21 -17.38
C ARG A 549 -50.38 21.29 -16.30
N GLU A 550 -51.44 20.53 -16.62
CA GLU A 550 -52.04 19.55 -15.72
C GLU A 550 -51.00 18.49 -15.32
N MET A 551 -50.25 18.00 -16.27
CA MET A 551 -49.14 17.06 -16.02
C MET A 551 -48.05 17.62 -15.09
N LEU A 552 -47.69 18.89 -15.23
CA LEU A 552 -46.74 19.55 -14.33
C LEU A 552 -47.33 19.78 -12.94
N MET A 553 -48.61 20.18 -12.84
CA MET A 553 -49.28 20.45 -11.56
C MET A 553 -49.46 19.17 -10.74
N GLU A 554 -49.93 18.07 -11.33
CA GLU A 554 -50.10 16.80 -10.65
C GLU A 554 -48.78 16.31 -10.04
N ARG A 555 -47.65 16.50 -10.78
CA ARG A 555 -46.33 16.01 -10.37
C ARG A 555 -45.59 16.99 -9.46
N SER A 556 -45.91 18.29 -9.49
CA SER A 556 -45.44 19.26 -8.51
C SER A 556 -46.17 19.17 -7.18
N ALA A 557 -47.44 18.72 -7.15
CA ALA A 557 -48.19 18.46 -5.92
C ALA A 557 -47.60 17.33 -5.06
N THR A 558 -46.79 16.48 -5.61
CA THR A 558 -45.97 15.51 -4.89
C THR A 558 -44.70 16.15 -4.28
N LYS A 559 -44.48 17.47 -4.45
CA LYS A 559 -43.48 18.24 -3.69
C LYS A 559 -44.00 18.48 -2.27
N SER A 560 -43.37 17.96 -1.23
CA SER A 560 -43.37 18.61 0.09
C SER A 560 -42.95 20.07 -0.08
N PRO A 561 -43.55 21.03 0.62
CA PRO A 561 -43.34 22.46 0.38
C PRO A 561 -41.88 22.81 0.70
N ARG A 562 -41.02 22.89 -0.30
CA ARG A 562 -39.81 23.68 -0.21
C ARG A 562 -40.26 25.15 -0.12
N ALA A 563 -40.18 25.75 1.05
CA ALA A 563 -40.32 27.18 1.21
C ALA A 563 -39.36 27.88 0.23
N HIS A 564 -39.89 28.57 -0.76
CA HIS A 564 -39.15 29.57 -1.51
C HIS A 564 -38.67 30.62 -0.52
N ALA A 565 -37.43 30.53 -0.06
CA ALA A 565 -36.74 31.67 0.51
C ALA A 565 -36.45 32.61 -0.67
N ALA A 566 -37.38 33.54 -0.89
CA ALA A 566 -37.09 34.73 -1.68
C ALA A 566 -35.87 35.44 -1.05
N PRO A 567 -35.00 36.08 -1.83
CA PRO A 567 -33.91 36.86 -1.28
C PRO A 567 -34.48 37.98 -0.44
N GLY A 568 -34.53 37.79 0.90
CA GLY A 568 -35.00 38.75 1.87
C GLY A 568 -34.02 39.89 1.95
N GLU A 569 -34.52 41.08 1.70
CA GLU A 569 -33.90 42.35 2.03
C GLU A 569 -33.29 42.31 3.43
N SER A 570 -32.03 42.63 3.50
CA SER A 570 -31.26 42.78 4.73
C SER A 570 -31.88 43.84 5.63
N LYS A 571 -32.58 43.45 6.67
CA LYS A 571 -32.83 44.33 7.82
C LYS A 571 -31.64 44.20 8.78
N SER A 572 -30.60 44.96 8.49
CA SER A 572 -29.55 45.31 9.44
C SER A 572 -30.09 46.33 10.44
N LYS A 573 -30.74 45.90 11.52
CA LYS A 573 -30.97 46.68 12.76
C LYS A 573 -31.39 45.72 13.88
N GLY A 574 -30.44 45.08 14.53
CA GLY A 574 -30.73 44.23 15.70
C GLY A 574 -29.55 43.56 16.35
N GLU A 575 -28.42 43.43 15.68
CA GLU A 575 -27.25 42.77 16.26
C GLU A 575 -26.20 43.69 16.92
N SER A 576 -26.32 45.01 16.74
CA SER A 576 -25.41 45.99 17.35
C SER A 576 -25.64 46.18 18.87
N GLU A 577 -26.80 45.85 19.41
CA GLU A 577 -27.07 46.02 20.87
C GLU A 577 -26.72 44.76 21.70
N ARG A 578 -26.74 43.55 21.11
CA ARG A 578 -26.32 42.33 21.84
C ARG A 578 -24.81 42.15 21.93
N ALA A 579 -24.05 42.72 21.02
CA ALA A 579 -22.57 42.69 21.05
C ALA A 579 -22.00 43.65 22.09
N LYS A 580 -22.66 44.79 22.37
CA LYS A 580 -22.22 45.76 23.39
C LYS A 580 -22.51 45.31 24.83
N ALA A 581 -23.49 44.44 25.06
CA ALA A 581 -23.79 43.88 26.39
C ALA A 581 -22.85 42.72 26.79
N LYS A 582 -22.19 42.07 25.85
CA LYS A 582 -21.26 40.97 26.11
C LYS A 582 -19.81 41.41 26.38
N VAL A 583 -19.42 42.58 25.87
CA VAL A 583 -18.12 43.21 26.12
C VAL A 583 -18.07 43.91 27.49
N ALA A 584 -19.19 44.39 28.02
CA ALA A 584 -19.25 45.05 29.34
C ALA A 584 -19.24 44.07 30.53
N ARG A 585 -19.40 42.76 30.32
CA ARG A 585 -19.30 41.74 31.39
C ARG A 585 -17.93 41.11 31.49
N SER A 586 -17.08 41.20 30.46
CA SER A 586 -15.73 40.62 30.45
C SER A 586 -14.67 41.53 31.07
N THR A 587 -14.96 42.79 31.37
CA THR A 587 -14.00 43.75 31.95
C THR A 587 -14.16 43.96 33.45
N LYS A 588 -15.06 43.23 34.13
CA LYS A 588 -15.23 43.31 35.59
C LYS A 588 -14.61 42.15 36.37
N ASP A 589 -14.14 41.09 35.73
CA ASP A 589 -13.56 39.91 36.39
C ASP A 589 -12.02 39.82 36.33
N THR A 590 -11.34 40.90 35.92
CA THR A 590 -9.87 40.97 35.88
C THR A 590 -9.25 42.01 36.78
N LYS A 591 -9.96 42.42 37.88
CA LYS A 591 -9.38 43.29 38.93
C LYS A 591 -9.61 42.67 40.30
N GLY A 592 -8.95 41.56 40.60
CA GLY A 592 -9.04 40.94 41.92
C GLY A 592 -8.13 39.72 42.03
N ALA A 593 -6.84 39.82 41.69
CA ALA A 593 -5.82 38.85 42.07
C ALA A 593 -4.41 39.44 41.79
N LYS A 594 -4.03 40.42 42.57
CA LYS A 594 -2.62 40.73 42.85
C LYS A 594 -2.59 41.14 44.32
N ASP A 595 -2.05 40.27 45.10
CA ASP A 595 -1.27 40.48 46.30
C ASP A 595 -1.32 39.20 47.14
N THR A 596 -0.32 38.42 47.04
CA THR A 596 0.36 37.73 48.17
C THR A 596 1.63 37.09 47.61
N GLU A 597 2.74 37.85 47.72
CA GLU A 597 4.10 37.36 47.80
C GLU A 597 4.31 36.75 49.17
N GLY A 598 5.12 35.69 49.20
CA GLY A 598 5.82 35.46 50.44
C GLY A 598 6.28 34.01 50.71
N LYS A 599 7.54 33.76 50.32
CA LYS A 599 8.52 33.01 51.15
C LYS A 599 8.49 31.49 51.28
N LEU A 600 9.76 31.03 51.18
CA LEU A 600 10.40 29.78 51.66
C LEU A 600 10.46 28.68 50.60
N GLY A 601 11.63 28.17 50.15
CA GLY A 601 12.91 28.01 50.80
C GLY A 601 13.31 26.57 50.72
N GLY A 602 14.39 26.25 49.99
CA GLY A 602 15.38 25.22 50.29
C GLY A 602 14.98 23.76 50.41
N ALA A 603 15.33 22.94 49.48
CA ALA A 603 16.34 21.86 49.57
C ALA A 603 16.43 21.14 48.23
#